data_be62a2fd67a5da9c823943d004bb66c3
#
_entry.id   be62a2fd67a5da9c823943d004bb66c3
#
_cell.length_a   1.000
_cell.length_b   1.000
_cell.length_c   1.000
_cell.angle_alpha   90.00
_cell.angle_beta   90.00
_cell.angle_gamma   90.00
#
_symmetry.space_group_name_H-M   'P 1'
#
loop_
_entity.id
_entity.type
_entity.pdbx_description
1 polymer ?
#
loop_
_entity_poly.entity_id
_entity_poly.type
_entity_poly.pdbx_seq_one_letter_code
_entity_poly.pdbx_strand_id
1 'polypeptide(L)'
;MNLRKTGILLAWAMIIAANGTAQNVQRTSQGIKYAAQGMNVSVEFYSPSIVRVYKTPGETASDKESLVVIKAPEQTPVSFGENGKNVTLSSQMIQVEVNPETGGIHFFDKLGQRLLTDKDYGTQFTPFNDAGVPSYNVRQAFLLDKDEVIYGLGQQQTGKVNQRNQKLFLRNQNMSICIPFIHSIKGYALYWDNYSPTTFLDNPQETSFDSEVGDCADYYFIYGGNADGVIAGVRDLTGQAPLYPLWTLGFWQCRERYKSPDELCEVVDKYRE
;
A
#
# COMPACT_ATOMS: atom_id res chain seq x y z
N MET A 1 -12.04 -30.19 62.19
CA MET A 1 -10.92 -30.02 61.23
C MET A 1 -11.49 -30.26 59.80
N ASN A 2 -12.01 -29.21 59.19
CA ASN A 2 -12.79 -29.32 57.94
C ASN A 2 -11.90 -28.89 56.74
N LEU A 3 -11.59 -29.85 55.88
CA LEU A 3 -10.96 -29.60 54.58
C LEU A 3 -12.05 -29.20 53.56
N ARG A 4 -12.00 -27.98 53.12
CA ARG A 4 -12.77 -27.50 51.96
C ARG A 4 -12.06 -27.93 50.65
N LYS A 5 -12.73 -28.76 49.87
CA LYS A 5 -12.35 -29.12 48.52
C LYS A 5 -12.80 -28.00 47.58
N THR A 6 -11.85 -27.27 47.00
CA THR A 6 -12.09 -26.30 45.94
C THR A 6 -12.09 -27.04 44.60
N GLY A 7 -13.25 -27.20 43.99
CA GLY A 7 -13.38 -27.77 42.66
C GLY A 7 -13.05 -26.70 41.59
N ILE A 8 -12.05 -26.97 40.76
CA ILE A 8 -11.74 -26.20 39.58
C ILE A 8 -12.63 -26.74 38.46
N LEU A 9 -13.59 -25.92 38.00
CA LEU A 9 -14.37 -26.18 36.79
C LEU A 9 -13.49 -25.81 35.60
N LEU A 10 -12.97 -26.82 34.89
CA LEU A 10 -12.41 -26.66 33.55
C LEU A 10 -13.59 -26.54 32.57
N ALA A 11 -13.80 -25.33 32.03
CA ALA A 11 -14.69 -25.11 30.90
C ALA A 11 -14.00 -25.61 29.62
N TRP A 12 -14.42 -26.76 29.14
CA TRP A 12 -14.08 -27.24 27.80
C TRP A 12 -14.88 -26.43 26.78
N ALA A 13 -14.21 -25.53 26.07
CA ALA A 13 -14.76 -24.93 24.87
C ALA A 13 -14.76 -26.01 23.76
N MET A 14 -15.93 -26.52 23.41
CA MET A 14 -16.11 -27.36 22.23
C MET A 14 -15.87 -26.49 20.98
N ILE A 15 -14.73 -26.69 20.33
CA ILE A 15 -14.50 -26.22 18.97
C ILE A 15 -15.28 -27.17 18.07
N ILE A 16 -16.40 -26.70 17.54
CA ILE A 16 -17.12 -27.37 16.45
C ILE A 16 -16.26 -27.20 15.21
N ALA A 17 -15.54 -28.23 14.82
CA ALA A 17 -14.88 -28.32 13.54
C ALA A 17 -15.95 -28.45 12.45
N ALA A 18 -16.32 -27.35 11.81
CA ALA A 18 -17.02 -27.36 10.55
C ALA A 18 -16.03 -27.85 9.49
N ASN A 19 -16.25 -29.04 8.94
CA ASN A 19 -15.53 -29.60 7.82
C ASN A 19 -15.86 -28.78 6.55
N GLY A 20 -15.09 -27.76 6.29
CA GLY A 20 -14.98 -27.04 5.03
C GLY A 20 -13.54 -26.57 4.96
N THR A 21 -12.89 -26.74 3.83
CA THR A 21 -11.49 -26.39 3.54
C THR A 21 -11.22 -24.88 3.62
N ALA A 22 -11.57 -24.24 4.74
CA ALA A 22 -11.14 -22.90 5.05
C ALA A 22 -9.76 -23.04 5.70
N GLN A 23 -8.70 -22.85 4.93
CA GLN A 23 -7.39 -22.52 5.46
C GLN A 23 -7.57 -21.43 6.53
N ASN A 24 -6.76 -21.50 7.61
CA ASN A 24 -6.85 -20.69 8.83
C ASN A 24 -6.98 -19.18 8.56
N VAL A 25 -8.16 -18.71 8.17
CA VAL A 25 -8.46 -17.29 8.04
C VAL A 25 -8.92 -16.77 9.40
N GLN A 26 -8.11 -15.94 10.02
CA GLN A 26 -8.41 -15.29 11.28
C GLN A 26 -9.10 -13.95 11.03
N ARG A 27 -10.33 -13.78 11.50
CA ARG A 27 -11.02 -12.48 11.48
C ARG A 27 -10.47 -11.59 12.60
N THR A 28 -10.27 -10.31 12.27
CA THR A 28 -9.93 -9.25 13.21
C THR A 28 -11.10 -8.27 13.32
N SER A 29 -10.99 -7.24 14.15
CA SER A 29 -12.02 -6.20 14.24
C SER A 29 -12.16 -5.39 12.95
N GLN A 30 -11.10 -5.28 12.14
CA GLN A 30 -11.01 -4.42 10.96
C GLN A 30 -10.73 -5.17 9.66
N GLY A 31 -10.62 -6.52 9.71
CA GLY A 31 -10.25 -7.28 8.53
C GLY A 31 -9.96 -8.74 8.79
N ILE A 32 -8.98 -9.30 8.07
CA ILE A 32 -8.55 -10.70 8.18
C ILE A 32 -7.04 -10.84 8.15
N LYS A 33 -6.56 -11.93 8.75
CA LYS A 33 -5.19 -12.44 8.61
C LYS A 33 -5.23 -13.89 8.17
N TYR A 34 -4.37 -14.28 7.26
CA TYR A 34 -4.28 -15.65 6.76
C TYR A 34 -2.88 -15.95 6.21
N ALA A 35 -2.59 -17.22 6.02
CA ALA A 35 -1.39 -17.66 5.32
C ALA A 35 -1.75 -18.12 3.91
N ALA A 36 -1.00 -17.65 2.91
CA ALA A 36 -1.14 -18.06 1.53
C ALA A 36 0.23 -18.11 0.85
N GLN A 37 0.50 -19.14 0.07
CA GLN A 37 1.73 -19.25 -0.74
C GLN A 37 3.04 -19.05 0.04
N GLY A 38 3.09 -19.52 1.30
CA GLY A 38 4.26 -19.33 2.17
C GLY A 38 4.43 -17.91 2.72
N MET A 39 3.38 -17.08 2.62
CA MET A 39 3.36 -15.72 3.13
C MET A 39 2.28 -15.58 4.20
N ASN A 40 2.50 -14.66 5.16
CA ASN A 40 1.44 -14.13 6.01
C ASN A 40 0.83 -12.91 5.34
N VAL A 41 -0.48 -12.87 5.25
CA VAL A 41 -1.26 -11.81 4.61
C VAL A 41 -2.21 -11.19 5.62
N SER A 42 -2.22 -9.86 5.70
CA SER A 42 -3.22 -9.08 6.44
C SER A 42 -3.94 -8.16 5.47
N VAL A 43 -5.27 -8.15 5.54
CA VAL A 43 -6.13 -7.21 4.81
C VAL A 43 -6.95 -6.46 5.85
N GLU A 44 -6.73 -5.15 5.98
CA GLU A 44 -7.27 -4.35 7.06
C GLU A 44 -7.87 -3.05 6.53
N PHE A 45 -9.10 -2.74 6.96
CA PHE A 45 -9.74 -1.46 6.68
C PHE A 45 -9.19 -0.36 7.59
N TYR A 46 -8.60 0.67 7.00
CA TYR A 46 -8.17 1.90 7.67
C TYR A 46 -9.29 2.93 7.79
N SER A 47 -10.26 2.85 6.86
CA SER A 47 -11.53 3.58 6.85
C SER A 47 -12.51 2.84 5.96
N PRO A 48 -13.77 3.27 5.83
CA PRO A 48 -14.71 2.64 4.90
C PRO A 48 -14.26 2.57 3.44
N SER A 49 -13.29 3.40 3.05
CA SER A 49 -12.80 3.55 1.67
C SER A 49 -11.31 3.24 1.49
N ILE A 50 -10.58 2.96 2.58
CA ILE A 50 -9.13 2.68 2.54
C ILE A 50 -8.86 1.31 3.13
N VAL A 51 -8.13 0.48 2.38
CA VAL A 51 -7.72 -0.85 2.80
C VAL A 51 -6.21 -0.98 2.68
N ARG A 52 -5.55 -1.40 3.75
CA ARG A 52 -4.15 -1.82 3.73
C ARG A 52 -4.08 -3.31 3.45
N VAL A 53 -3.20 -3.69 2.53
CA VAL A 53 -2.78 -5.08 2.33
C VAL A 53 -1.31 -5.18 2.68
N TYR A 54 -1.02 -6.08 3.61
CA TYR A 54 0.31 -6.26 4.16
C TYR A 54 0.69 -7.74 4.06
N LYS A 55 1.79 -8.04 3.38
CA LYS A 55 2.26 -9.41 3.13
C LYS A 55 3.72 -9.53 3.56
N THR A 56 4.05 -10.59 4.29
CA THR A 56 5.43 -10.90 4.71
C THR A 56 5.79 -12.32 4.33
N PRO A 57 7.06 -12.61 4.02
CA PRO A 57 7.51 -13.97 3.75
C PRO A 57 7.55 -14.80 5.04
N GLY A 58 7.09 -16.05 4.97
CA GLY A 58 7.22 -17.02 6.05
C GLY A 58 6.59 -16.58 7.38
N GLU A 59 7.26 -16.93 8.47
CA GLU A 59 6.85 -16.57 9.85
C GLU A 59 7.40 -15.19 10.29
N THR A 60 7.98 -14.43 9.40
CA THR A 60 8.57 -13.13 9.74
C THR A 60 7.47 -12.15 10.12
N ALA A 61 7.38 -11.82 11.40
CA ALA A 61 6.61 -10.68 11.84
C ALA A 61 7.44 -9.42 11.54
N SER A 62 6.98 -8.61 10.60
CA SER A 62 7.56 -7.28 10.37
C SER A 62 6.58 -6.26 10.94
N ASP A 63 7.02 -5.49 11.93
CA ASP A 63 6.29 -4.36 12.50
C ASP A 63 6.76 -3.07 11.80
N LYS A 64 6.62 -3.03 10.48
CA LYS A 64 6.99 -1.85 9.72
C LYS A 64 6.06 -0.69 10.05
N GLU A 65 6.59 0.35 10.67
CA GLU A 65 5.95 1.66 10.70
C GLU A 65 6.15 2.37 9.36
N SER A 66 5.09 2.93 8.82
CA SER A 66 5.18 3.74 7.61
C SER A 66 5.78 5.11 7.94
N LEU A 67 6.72 5.59 7.10
CA LEU A 67 7.23 6.97 7.18
C LEU A 67 6.27 8.00 6.57
N VAL A 68 5.25 7.54 5.85
CA VAL A 68 4.34 8.39 5.07
C VAL A 68 2.92 8.32 5.60
N VAL A 69 2.46 7.15 6.02
CA VAL A 69 1.10 6.93 6.51
C VAL A 69 1.03 7.27 7.99
N ILE A 70 0.29 8.32 8.31
CA ILE A 70 0.09 8.80 9.69
C ILE A 70 -1.26 8.37 10.27
N LYS A 71 -2.19 7.92 9.41
CA LYS A 71 -3.52 7.50 9.81
C LYS A 71 -3.46 6.18 10.56
N ALA A 72 -4.03 6.14 11.75
CA ALA A 72 -4.36 4.89 12.43
C ALA A 72 -5.66 4.29 11.87
N PRO A 73 -5.83 2.95 11.89
CA PRO A 73 -7.10 2.33 11.48
C PRO A 73 -8.28 2.86 12.31
N GLU A 74 -9.34 3.29 11.63
CA GLU A 74 -10.60 3.69 12.26
C GLU A 74 -11.44 2.45 12.58
N GLN A 75 -12.30 2.54 13.60
CA GLN A 75 -13.32 1.52 13.81
C GLN A 75 -14.33 1.54 12.67
N THR A 76 -14.10 0.69 11.67
CA THR A 76 -14.95 0.57 10.48
C THR A 76 -15.82 -0.67 10.63
N PRO A 77 -17.16 -0.55 10.55
CA PRO A 77 -18.03 -1.72 10.47
C PRO A 77 -17.73 -2.52 9.20
N VAL A 78 -17.21 -3.74 9.38
CA VAL A 78 -16.89 -4.67 8.30
C VAL A 78 -17.79 -5.89 8.42
N SER A 79 -18.55 -6.18 7.37
CA SER A 79 -19.28 -7.45 7.25
C SER A 79 -18.45 -8.48 6.53
N PHE A 80 -18.60 -9.75 6.95
CA PHE A 80 -17.86 -10.88 6.40
C PHE A 80 -18.81 -11.84 5.73
N GLY A 81 -18.40 -12.37 4.59
CA GLY A 81 -19.11 -13.38 3.82
C GLY A 81 -18.17 -14.35 3.16
N GLU A 82 -18.73 -15.29 2.41
CA GLU A 82 -18.01 -16.28 1.61
C GLU A 82 -18.59 -16.30 0.20
N ASN A 83 -17.73 -16.42 -0.80
CA ASN A 83 -18.09 -16.57 -2.19
C ASN A 83 -17.27 -17.74 -2.79
N GLY A 84 -17.83 -18.95 -2.74
CA GLY A 84 -17.12 -20.17 -3.08
C GLY A 84 -15.96 -20.41 -2.10
N LYS A 85 -14.71 -20.35 -2.61
CA LYS A 85 -13.49 -20.48 -1.82
C LYS A 85 -12.96 -19.13 -1.29
N ASN A 86 -13.55 -18.03 -1.74
CA ASN A 86 -13.10 -16.70 -1.39
C ASN A 86 -13.81 -16.19 -0.15
N VAL A 87 -13.09 -15.40 0.64
CA VAL A 87 -13.63 -14.65 1.79
C VAL A 87 -13.91 -13.24 1.33
N THR A 88 -15.10 -12.73 1.66
CA THR A 88 -15.50 -11.36 1.34
C THR A 88 -15.54 -10.50 2.61
N LEU A 89 -15.02 -9.28 2.48
CA LEU A 89 -15.07 -8.22 3.49
C LEU A 89 -15.76 -7.02 2.87
N SER A 90 -16.78 -6.49 3.51
CA SER A 90 -17.51 -5.35 2.96
C SER A 90 -17.67 -4.24 4.00
N SER A 91 -17.26 -3.04 3.62
CA SER A 91 -17.58 -1.79 4.32
C SER A 91 -18.86 -1.17 3.72
N GLN A 92 -19.21 0.04 4.16
CA GLN A 92 -20.26 0.81 3.49
C GLN A 92 -19.86 1.35 2.10
N MET A 93 -18.59 1.34 1.69
CA MET A 93 -18.12 1.94 0.44
C MET A 93 -17.55 0.94 -0.57
N ILE A 94 -16.90 -0.10 -0.14
CA ILE A 94 -16.20 -1.07 -0.99
C ILE A 94 -16.36 -2.49 -0.47
N GLN A 95 -16.20 -3.44 -1.37
CA GLN A 95 -16.06 -4.86 -1.06
C GLN A 95 -14.67 -5.34 -1.48
N VAL A 96 -14.07 -6.15 -0.63
CA VAL A 96 -12.80 -6.85 -0.89
C VAL A 96 -13.08 -8.34 -0.90
N GLU A 97 -12.66 -9.03 -1.94
CA GLU A 97 -12.74 -10.49 -2.05
C GLU A 97 -11.33 -11.05 -2.07
N VAL A 98 -11.08 -12.00 -1.19
CA VAL A 98 -9.76 -12.59 -0.97
C VAL A 98 -9.78 -14.07 -1.28
N ASN A 99 -8.84 -14.56 -2.07
CA ASN A 99 -8.61 -15.98 -2.27
C ASN A 99 -7.45 -16.46 -1.39
N PRO A 100 -7.72 -17.21 -0.29
CA PRO A 100 -6.67 -17.65 0.60
C PRO A 100 -5.73 -18.72 0.02
N GLU A 101 -6.11 -19.37 -1.09
CA GLU A 101 -5.27 -20.38 -1.75
C GLU A 101 -4.20 -19.73 -2.63
N THR A 102 -4.60 -18.70 -3.41
CA THR A 102 -3.72 -18.04 -4.38
C THR A 102 -3.08 -16.76 -3.87
N GLY A 103 -3.61 -16.20 -2.77
CA GLY A 103 -3.25 -14.89 -2.25
C GLY A 103 -3.76 -13.72 -3.09
N GLY A 104 -4.62 -13.98 -4.09
CA GLY A 104 -5.25 -12.95 -4.92
C GLY A 104 -6.30 -12.16 -4.15
N ILE A 105 -6.39 -10.86 -4.44
CA ILE A 105 -7.32 -9.94 -3.78
C ILE A 105 -8.02 -9.09 -4.85
N HIS A 106 -9.33 -8.98 -4.77
CA HIS A 106 -10.14 -8.23 -5.71
C HIS A 106 -10.90 -7.13 -4.98
N PHE A 107 -10.87 -5.92 -5.51
CA PHE A 107 -11.55 -4.76 -4.97
C PHE A 107 -12.73 -4.39 -5.85
N PHE A 108 -13.88 -4.16 -5.23
CA PHE A 108 -15.13 -3.80 -5.90
C PHE A 108 -15.73 -2.55 -5.24
N ASP A 109 -16.49 -1.78 -6.03
CA ASP A 109 -17.38 -0.79 -5.49
C ASP A 109 -18.67 -1.41 -4.94
N LYS A 110 -19.57 -0.60 -4.39
CA LYS A 110 -20.87 -1.06 -3.87
C LYS A 110 -21.81 -1.61 -4.92
N LEU A 111 -21.60 -1.29 -6.18
CA LEU A 111 -22.41 -1.77 -7.29
C LEU A 111 -21.90 -3.11 -7.83
N GLY A 112 -20.80 -3.62 -7.24
CA GLY A 112 -20.15 -4.85 -7.68
C GLY A 112 -19.26 -4.66 -8.91
N GLN A 113 -18.96 -3.41 -9.30
CA GLN A 113 -18.01 -3.14 -10.36
C GLN A 113 -16.60 -3.40 -9.85
N ARG A 114 -15.84 -4.23 -10.55
CA ARG A 114 -14.45 -4.51 -10.22
C ARG A 114 -13.57 -3.29 -10.48
N LEU A 115 -12.84 -2.87 -9.47
CA LEU A 115 -11.94 -1.74 -9.49
C LEU A 115 -10.50 -2.19 -9.77
N LEU A 116 -9.93 -3.01 -8.88
CA LEU A 116 -8.56 -3.49 -8.96
C LEU A 116 -8.51 -4.99 -8.66
N THR A 117 -7.60 -5.68 -9.29
CA THR A 117 -7.26 -7.07 -8.99
C THR A 117 -5.78 -7.17 -8.62
N ASP A 118 -5.49 -7.62 -7.41
CA ASP A 118 -4.18 -8.16 -7.04
C ASP A 118 -4.04 -9.53 -7.74
N LYS A 119 -3.02 -9.66 -8.56
CA LYS A 119 -2.84 -10.84 -9.40
C LYS A 119 -2.59 -12.08 -8.54
N ASP A 120 -3.25 -13.19 -8.87
CA ASP A 120 -2.96 -14.50 -8.29
C ASP A 120 -1.47 -14.82 -8.45
N TYR A 121 -0.83 -15.26 -7.37
CA TYR A 121 0.62 -15.51 -7.31
C TYR A 121 1.48 -14.29 -7.70
N GLY A 122 0.92 -13.10 -7.63
CA GLY A 122 1.58 -11.85 -8.06
C GLY A 122 2.57 -11.27 -7.06
N THR A 123 2.57 -11.76 -5.82
CA THR A 123 3.55 -11.36 -4.79
C THR A 123 4.75 -12.30 -4.82
N GLN A 124 5.96 -11.73 -4.81
CA GLN A 124 7.19 -12.50 -4.79
C GLN A 124 8.20 -11.86 -3.83
N PHE A 125 8.86 -12.70 -3.05
CA PHE A 125 9.99 -12.34 -2.19
C PHE A 125 11.21 -13.13 -2.65
N THR A 126 12.15 -12.46 -3.28
CA THR A 126 13.41 -13.09 -3.70
C THR A 126 14.50 -12.74 -2.68
N PRO A 127 15.13 -13.71 -2.01
CA PRO A 127 16.17 -13.42 -1.03
C PRO A 127 17.25 -12.51 -1.61
N PHE A 128 17.58 -11.48 -0.86
CA PHE A 128 18.56 -10.46 -1.21
C PHE A 128 19.46 -10.15 0.00
N ASN A 129 20.70 -9.80 -0.24
CA ASN A 129 21.61 -9.35 0.82
C ASN A 129 21.92 -7.87 0.60
N ASP A 130 21.38 -7.02 1.47
CA ASP A 130 21.64 -5.59 1.45
C ASP A 130 22.82 -5.24 2.35
N ALA A 131 24.02 -5.15 1.75
CA ALA A 131 25.26 -4.80 2.45
C ALA A 131 25.53 -5.62 3.72
N GLY A 132 25.20 -6.92 3.70
CA GLY A 132 25.37 -7.83 4.83
C GLY A 132 24.10 -8.06 5.66
N VAL A 133 23.02 -7.35 5.40
CA VAL A 133 21.71 -7.54 6.04
C VAL A 133 20.83 -8.41 5.15
N PRO A 134 20.37 -9.59 5.62
CA PRO A 134 19.41 -10.39 4.88
C PRO A 134 18.08 -9.63 4.69
N SER A 135 17.59 -9.58 3.46
CA SER A 135 16.34 -8.91 3.06
C SER A 135 15.77 -9.60 1.81
N TYR A 136 14.89 -8.94 1.08
CA TYR A 136 14.29 -9.46 -0.14
C TYR A 136 14.21 -8.38 -1.22
N ASN A 137 14.31 -8.80 -2.50
CA ASN A 137 13.65 -8.03 -3.54
C ASN A 137 12.15 -8.33 -3.44
N VAL A 138 11.33 -7.30 -3.46
CA VAL A 138 9.89 -7.42 -3.21
C VAL A 138 9.10 -7.01 -4.44
N ARG A 139 8.30 -7.94 -4.95
CA ARG A 139 7.44 -7.70 -6.11
C ARG A 139 5.98 -7.89 -5.76
N GLN A 140 5.14 -7.01 -6.31
CA GLN A 140 3.68 -7.14 -6.31
C GLN A 140 3.12 -6.82 -7.69
N ALA A 141 2.28 -7.68 -8.21
CA ALA A 141 1.64 -7.50 -9.50
C ALA A 141 0.12 -7.38 -9.39
N PHE A 142 -0.46 -6.58 -10.26
CA PHE A 142 -1.89 -6.29 -10.37
C PHE A 142 -2.37 -6.49 -11.80
N LEU A 143 -3.68 -6.64 -11.96
CA LEU A 143 -4.35 -6.68 -13.26
C LEU A 143 -5.28 -5.48 -13.37
N LEU A 144 -5.04 -4.65 -14.37
CA LEU A 144 -5.87 -3.51 -14.73
C LEU A 144 -6.67 -3.84 -15.99
N ASP A 145 -7.83 -3.21 -16.14
CA ASP A 145 -8.62 -3.37 -17.36
C ASP A 145 -7.87 -2.78 -18.58
N LYS A 146 -8.14 -3.34 -19.76
CA LYS A 146 -7.43 -2.98 -21.00
C LYS A 146 -7.50 -1.47 -21.32
N ASP A 147 -8.67 -0.88 -21.11
CA ASP A 147 -8.93 0.53 -21.46
C ASP A 147 -8.82 1.47 -20.25
N GLU A 148 -8.32 0.96 -19.13
CA GLU A 148 -8.11 1.73 -17.91
C GLU A 148 -6.92 2.66 -18.09
N VAL A 149 -7.09 3.92 -17.72
CA VAL A 149 -6.02 4.93 -17.70
C VAL A 149 -5.57 5.15 -16.27
N ILE A 150 -4.26 5.22 -16.06
CA ILE A 150 -3.65 5.51 -14.76
C ILE A 150 -2.71 6.70 -14.86
N TYR A 151 -2.67 7.48 -13.78
CA TYR A 151 -1.83 8.65 -13.58
C TYR A 151 -0.99 8.45 -12.31
N GLY A 152 0.04 9.27 -12.11
CA GLY A 152 0.83 9.28 -10.88
C GLY A 152 2.31 9.00 -11.08
N LEU A 153 2.91 8.26 -10.15
CA LEU A 153 4.34 7.89 -10.08
C LEU A 153 5.28 9.08 -9.85
N GLY A 154 4.73 10.22 -9.41
CA GLY A 154 5.47 11.45 -9.18
C GLY A 154 5.72 12.24 -10.44
N GLN A 155 6.80 13.02 -10.45
CA GLN A 155 7.17 13.87 -11.57
C GLN A 155 8.25 13.15 -12.39
N GLN A 156 7.87 12.70 -13.58
CA GLN A 156 8.74 12.03 -14.54
C GLN A 156 8.83 12.87 -15.82
N GLN A 157 10.04 13.04 -16.36
CA GLN A 157 10.24 13.85 -17.58
C GLN A 157 10.06 13.04 -18.87
N THR A 158 9.05 12.19 -18.91
CA THR A 158 8.75 11.33 -20.06
C THR A 158 7.84 12.01 -21.09
N GLY A 159 7.21 13.14 -20.72
CA GLY A 159 6.17 13.79 -21.54
C GLY A 159 4.85 13.03 -21.56
N LYS A 160 4.68 11.99 -20.74
CA LYS A 160 3.49 11.16 -20.70
C LYS A 160 2.72 11.36 -19.38
N VAL A 161 1.43 11.62 -19.49
CA VAL A 161 0.51 11.73 -18.35
C VAL A 161 -0.10 10.37 -18.03
N ASN A 162 -0.55 9.64 -19.05
CA ASN A 162 -1.02 8.26 -18.89
C ASN A 162 0.17 7.31 -18.73
N GLN A 163 0.23 6.61 -17.61
CA GLN A 163 1.32 5.72 -17.25
C GLN A 163 1.13 4.27 -17.72
N ARG A 164 0.14 4.01 -18.59
CA ARG A 164 -0.04 2.69 -19.20
C ARG A 164 1.09 2.38 -20.20
N ASN A 165 1.49 1.11 -20.23
CA ASN A 165 2.56 0.59 -21.07
C ASN A 165 3.90 1.33 -20.86
N GLN A 166 4.22 1.61 -19.59
CA GLN A 166 5.47 2.24 -19.19
C GLN A 166 6.32 1.29 -18.34
N LYS A 167 7.63 1.44 -18.49
CA LYS A 167 8.61 0.92 -17.53
C LYS A 167 9.39 2.11 -16.97
N LEU A 168 9.27 2.35 -15.68
CA LEU A 168 9.89 3.48 -14.99
C LEU A 168 10.69 2.98 -13.80
N PHE A 169 11.88 3.56 -13.62
CA PHE A 169 12.68 3.35 -12.43
C PHE A 169 12.40 4.47 -11.45
N LEU A 170 11.65 4.15 -10.40
CA LEU A 170 11.18 5.10 -9.41
C LEU A 170 12.26 5.33 -8.36
N ARG A 171 12.90 6.48 -8.45
CA ARG A 171 13.92 6.95 -7.50
C ARG A 171 13.95 8.48 -7.50
N ASN A 172 14.09 9.09 -6.32
CA ASN A 172 14.36 10.52 -6.23
C ASN A 172 15.77 10.81 -6.71
N GLN A 173 15.89 11.60 -7.75
CA GLN A 173 17.16 11.98 -8.35
C GLN A 173 17.02 13.30 -9.11
N ASN A 174 18.13 13.81 -9.66
CA ASN A 174 18.04 14.99 -10.53
C ASN A 174 17.03 14.74 -11.67
N MET A 175 16.10 15.69 -11.86
CA MET A 175 15.05 15.70 -12.88
C MET A 175 13.90 14.70 -12.67
N SER A 176 13.84 13.96 -11.57
CA SER A 176 12.69 13.11 -11.27
C SER A 176 12.34 13.10 -9.78
N ILE A 177 11.04 13.11 -9.48
CA ILE A 177 10.48 12.93 -8.15
C ILE A 177 9.68 11.66 -8.19
N CYS A 178 9.98 10.74 -7.27
CA CYS A 178 9.28 9.48 -7.12
C CYS A 178 8.18 9.59 -6.07
N ILE A 179 6.96 9.24 -6.46
CA ILE A 179 5.85 8.96 -5.54
C ILE A 179 5.24 7.64 -6.02
N PRO A 180 5.42 6.52 -5.30
CA PRO A 180 4.96 5.20 -5.73
C PRO A 180 3.43 5.06 -5.55
N PHE A 181 2.71 5.87 -6.27
CA PHE A 181 1.26 6.05 -6.21
C PHE A 181 0.70 6.13 -7.62
N ILE A 182 -0.33 5.33 -7.89
CA ILE A 182 -1.11 5.41 -9.13
C ILE A 182 -2.56 5.73 -8.80
N HIS A 183 -3.18 6.56 -9.64
CA HIS A 183 -4.58 6.92 -9.61
C HIS A 183 -5.27 6.47 -10.89
N SER A 184 -6.33 5.69 -10.78
CA SER A 184 -7.13 5.19 -11.89
C SER A 184 -8.32 6.11 -12.20
N ILE A 185 -8.67 6.20 -13.49
CA ILE A 185 -9.92 6.86 -13.93
C ILE A 185 -11.19 6.22 -13.36
N LYS A 186 -11.10 5.00 -12.81
CA LYS A 186 -12.19 4.33 -12.08
C LYS A 186 -12.45 4.92 -10.69
N GLY A 187 -11.71 5.97 -10.29
CA GLY A 187 -11.89 6.64 -8.99
C GLY A 187 -11.28 5.90 -7.81
N TYR A 188 -10.24 5.11 -8.03
CA TYR A 188 -9.41 4.54 -6.98
C TYR A 188 -7.95 4.89 -7.15
N ALA A 189 -7.18 4.68 -6.09
CA ALA A 189 -5.73 4.74 -6.12
C ALA A 189 -5.09 3.55 -5.42
N LEU A 190 -3.84 3.30 -5.78
CA LEU A 190 -2.94 2.37 -5.14
C LEU A 190 -1.69 3.13 -4.70
N TYR A 191 -1.37 3.06 -3.41
CA TYR A 191 -0.13 3.56 -2.84
C TYR A 191 0.74 2.37 -2.43
N TRP A 192 1.93 2.26 -3.01
CA TRP A 192 2.94 1.25 -2.71
C TRP A 192 3.91 1.80 -1.67
N ASP A 193 3.87 1.25 -0.45
CA ASP A 193 4.65 1.75 0.68
C ASP A 193 5.97 0.98 0.82
N ASN A 194 6.92 1.29 -0.06
CA ASN A 194 8.29 0.82 0.01
C ASN A 194 9.25 1.98 -0.28
N TYR A 195 10.37 2.05 0.43
CA TYR A 195 11.31 3.19 0.41
C TYR A 195 12.55 2.95 -0.46
N SER A 196 12.72 1.74 -0.96
CA SER A 196 13.84 1.43 -1.86
C SER A 196 13.54 1.81 -3.30
N PRO A 197 14.56 1.96 -4.15
CA PRO A 197 14.34 2.10 -5.58
C PRO A 197 13.42 1.01 -6.10
N THR A 198 12.45 1.38 -6.92
CA THR A 198 11.39 0.49 -7.37
C THR A 198 11.21 0.58 -8.87
N THR A 199 11.20 -0.54 -9.57
CA THR A 199 10.78 -0.59 -10.96
C THR A 199 9.26 -0.70 -11.03
N PHE A 200 8.61 0.31 -11.62
CA PHE A 200 7.24 0.21 -12.08
C PHE A 200 7.21 -0.33 -13.50
N LEU A 201 6.38 -1.34 -13.73
CA LEU A 201 6.14 -1.90 -15.05
C LEU A 201 4.63 -2.02 -15.29
N ASP A 202 4.16 -1.47 -16.39
CA ASP A 202 2.82 -1.74 -16.92
C ASP A 202 2.90 -2.24 -18.35
N ASN A 203 2.24 -3.35 -18.61
CA ASN A 203 2.12 -3.97 -19.92
C ASN A 203 0.76 -4.69 -20.04
N PRO A 204 0.40 -5.27 -21.20
CA PRO A 204 -0.89 -5.94 -21.35
C PRO A 204 -1.13 -7.14 -20.44
N GLN A 205 -0.11 -7.71 -19.81
CA GLN A 205 -0.20 -8.89 -18.95
C GLN A 205 -0.35 -8.54 -17.49
N GLU A 206 0.18 -7.39 -17.05
CA GLU A 206 0.17 -6.97 -15.65
C GLU A 206 0.71 -5.57 -15.45
N THR A 207 0.40 -5.02 -14.29
CA THR A 207 1.03 -3.83 -13.71
C THR A 207 1.77 -4.25 -12.44
N SER A 208 3.06 -3.93 -12.29
CA SER A 208 3.83 -4.34 -11.11
C SER A 208 4.69 -3.24 -10.53
N PHE A 209 4.96 -3.39 -9.22
CA PHE A 209 6.02 -2.70 -8.48
C PHE A 209 7.05 -3.75 -8.07
N ASP A 210 8.30 -3.54 -8.44
CA ASP A 210 9.44 -4.39 -8.14
C ASP A 210 10.47 -3.57 -7.37
N SER A 211 10.48 -3.69 -6.04
CA SER A 211 11.37 -2.95 -5.14
C SER A 211 12.67 -3.71 -4.90
N GLU A 212 13.80 -2.99 -4.92
CA GLU A 212 15.13 -3.59 -4.76
C GLU A 212 15.32 -4.19 -3.36
N VAL A 213 14.78 -3.54 -2.32
CA VAL A 213 14.93 -3.99 -0.92
C VAL A 213 13.62 -3.84 -0.16
N GLY A 214 13.28 -4.83 0.66
CA GLY A 214 12.16 -4.76 1.59
C GLY A 214 11.89 -6.08 2.30
N ASP A 215 11.22 -6.02 3.44
CA ASP A 215 10.84 -7.18 4.25
C ASP A 215 9.36 -7.51 4.14
N CYS A 216 8.60 -6.70 3.40
CA CYS A 216 7.17 -6.84 3.20
C CYS A 216 6.72 -6.23 1.87
N ALA A 217 5.62 -6.73 1.34
CA ALA A 217 4.80 -6.06 0.34
C ALA A 217 3.68 -5.32 1.07
N ASP A 218 3.70 -3.99 1.04
CA ASP A 218 2.80 -3.13 1.78
C ASP A 218 2.18 -2.11 0.83
N TYR A 219 0.86 -2.16 0.68
CA TYR A 219 0.16 -1.20 -0.16
C TYR A 219 -1.22 -0.84 0.39
N TYR A 220 -1.66 0.35 0.01
CA TYR A 220 -2.97 0.88 0.37
C TYR A 220 -3.82 1.04 -0.89
N PHE A 221 -5.00 0.45 -0.86
CA PHE A 221 -6.06 0.71 -1.83
C PHE A 221 -6.95 1.83 -1.28
N ILE A 222 -7.19 2.87 -2.08
CA ILE A 222 -7.95 4.06 -1.71
C ILE A 222 -9.07 4.26 -2.71
N TYR A 223 -10.32 4.21 -2.29
CA TYR A 223 -11.48 4.46 -3.15
C TYR A 223 -12.07 5.83 -2.88
N GLY A 224 -12.10 6.68 -3.90
CA GLY A 224 -12.67 8.02 -3.83
C GLY A 224 -13.90 8.23 -4.72
N GLY A 225 -14.17 7.26 -5.63
CA GLY A 225 -15.23 7.37 -6.64
C GLY A 225 -14.92 8.35 -7.78
N ASN A 226 -14.04 9.32 -7.53
CA ASN A 226 -13.50 10.30 -8.51
C ASN A 226 -12.15 10.82 -8.05
N ALA A 227 -11.52 11.69 -8.84
CA ALA A 227 -10.19 12.23 -8.56
C ALA A 227 -10.13 13.01 -7.23
N ASP A 228 -11.10 13.86 -6.96
CA ASP A 228 -11.13 14.67 -5.74
C ASP A 228 -11.26 13.80 -4.50
N GLY A 229 -12.13 12.78 -4.54
CA GLY A 229 -12.30 11.81 -3.47
C GLY A 229 -11.03 10.97 -3.24
N VAL A 230 -10.32 10.58 -4.30
CA VAL A 230 -9.03 9.88 -4.20
C VAL A 230 -7.99 10.77 -3.51
N ILE A 231 -7.85 12.03 -3.92
CA ILE A 231 -6.90 12.97 -3.30
C ILE A 231 -7.27 13.25 -1.83
N ALA A 232 -8.57 13.37 -1.53
CA ALA A 232 -9.03 13.50 -0.15
C ALA A 232 -8.63 12.27 0.69
N GLY A 233 -8.78 11.05 0.16
CA GLY A 233 -8.37 9.81 0.82
C GLY A 233 -6.85 9.71 1.02
N VAL A 234 -6.05 10.17 0.05
CA VAL A 234 -4.58 10.26 0.20
C VAL A 234 -4.22 11.21 1.33
N ARG A 235 -4.84 12.40 1.37
CA ARG A 235 -4.59 13.38 2.44
C ARG A 235 -5.05 12.90 3.81
N ASP A 236 -6.11 12.10 3.87
CA ASP A 236 -6.54 11.44 5.09
C ASP A 236 -5.52 10.41 5.57
N LEU A 237 -4.96 9.63 4.64
CA LEU A 237 -3.97 8.60 4.93
C LEU A 237 -2.61 9.18 5.34
N THR A 238 -2.12 10.20 4.63
CA THR A 238 -0.75 10.73 4.73
C THR A 238 -0.64 12.08 5.43
N GLY A 239 -1.77 12.69 5.79
CA GLY A 239 -1.84 14.02 6.37
C GLY A 239 -1.94 15.14 5.33
N GLN A 240 -2.18 16.34 5.84
CA GLN A 240 -2.34 17.53 5.02
C GLN A 240 -0.99 18.21 4.80
N ALA A 241 -0.73 18.66 3.58
CA ALA A 241 0.40 19.52 3.30
C ALA A 241 0.27 20.85 4.10
N PRO A 242 1.33 21.31 4.75
CA PRO A 242 1.32 22.59 5.46
C PRO A 242 1.18 23.76 4.46
N LEU A 243 0.57 24.85 4.92
CA LEU A 243 0.59 26.09 4.17
C LEU A 243 1.99 26.72 4.29
N TYR A 244 2.66 26.86 3.17
CA TYR A 244 3.99 27.46 3.14
C TYR A 244 3.92 28.98 3.33
N PRO A 245 4.94 29.60 3.96
CA PRO A 245 5.08 31.05 3.98
C PRO A 245 5.15 31.63 2.57
N LEU A 246 4.61 32.84 2.37
CA LEU A 246 4.52 33.47 1.05
C LEU A 246 5.89 33.62 0.35
N TRP A 247 6.96 33.85 1.13
CA TRP A 247 8.32 34.01 0.57
C TRP A 247 8.84 32.73 -0.11
N THR A 248 8.33 31.53 0.23
CA THR A 248 8.72 30.28 -0.44
C THR A 248 8.24 30.20 -1.89
N LEU A 249 7.25 31.02 -2.26
CA LEU A 249 6.73 31.14 -3.62
C LEU A 249 7.45 32.24 -4.42
N GLY A 250 8.43 32.91 -3.82
CA GLY A 250 9.23 33.94 -4.45
C GLY A 250 10.41 33.39 -5.25
N PHE A 251 11.32 34.29 -5.56
CA PHE A 251 12.53 33.95 -6.29
C PHE A 251 13.51 33.12 -5.44
N TRP A 252 14.02 32.02 -6.00
CA TRP A 252 15.06 31.19 -5.41
C TRP A 252 16.33 31.29 -6.25
N GLN A 253 17.37 31.95 -5.69
CA GLN A 253 18.66 31.99 -6.33
C GLN A 253 19.27 30.57 -6.32
N CYS A 254 19.55 30.07 -7.51
CA CYS A 254 20.19 28.78 -7.70
C CYS A 254 21.44 28.93 -8.56
N ARG A 255 22.51 28.27 -8.17
CA ARG A 255 23.74 28.13 -8.94
C ARG A 255 24.32 26.75 -8.66
N GLU A 256 24.97 26.15 -9.65
CA GLU A 256 25.57 24.83 -9.53
C GLU A 256 26.46 24.72 -8.28
N ARG A 257 27.31 25.74 -8.05
CA ARG A 257 28.10 25.89 -6.83
C ARG A 257 28.64 27.30 -6.69
N TYR A 258 28.85 27.72 -5.46
CA TYR A 258 29.66 28.85 -5.07
C TYR A 258 31.07 28.35 -4.66
N LYS A 259 32.12 29.03 -5.10
CA LYS A 259 33.51 28.59 -4.88
C LYS A 259 34.02 28.94 -3.50
N SER A 260 33.45 29.98 -2.88
CA SER A 260 33.84 30.46 -1.56
C SER A 260 32.64 31.06 -0.81
N PRO A 261 32.71 31.20 0.53
CA PRO A 261 31.75 31.96 1.30
C PRO A 261 31.63 33.44 0.87
N ASP A 262 32.75 34.05 0.49
CA ASP A 262 32.78 35.45 0.05
C ASP A 262 31.95 35.65 -1.23
N GLU A 263 32.10 34.74 -2.23
CA GLU A 263 31.30 34.77 -3.45
C GLU A 263 29.79 34.61 -3.14
N LEU A 264 29.43 33.79 -2.16
CA LEU A 264 28.04 33.66 -1.73
C LEU A 264 27.53 34.96 -1.09
N CYS A 265 28.32 35.61 -0.22
CA CYS A 265 27.98 36.87 0.40
C CYS A 265 27.82 37.99 -0.63
N GLU A 266 28.73 38.09 -1.60
CA GLU A 266 28.62 39.07 -2.69
C GLU A 266 27.27 38.97 -3.44
N VAL A 267 26.84 37.75 -3.73
CA VAL A 267 25.54 37.54 -4.40
C VAL A 267 24.38 37.99 -3.54
N VAL A 268 24.41 37.65 -2.23
CA VAL A 268 23.37 38.09 -1.29
C VAL A 268 23.33 39.63 -1.18
N ASP A 269 24.48 40.28 -1.12
CA ASP A 269 24.56 41.75 -0.99
C ASP A 269 24.01 42.43 -2.26
N LYS A 270 24.31 41.90 -3.45
CA LYS A 270 23.74 42.39 -4.71
C LYS A 270 22.22 42.26 -4.81
N TYR A 271 21.60 41.29 -4.13
CA TYR A 271 20.14 41.19 -4.07
C TYR A 271 19.51 42.16 -3.05
N ARG A 272 20.31 42.79 -2.18
CA ARG A 272 19.85 43.78 -1.16
C ARG A 272 19.99 45.20 -1.62
N GLU A 273 20.84 45.51 -2.60
CA GLU A 273 20.96 46.77 -3.31
C GLU A 273 19.74 47.05 -4.22
#